data_f7065019c627d87a1e1bcbab4fca2692
#
_entry.id   f7065019c627d87a1e1bcbab4fca2692
#
_cell.length_a   1.000
_cell.length_b   1.000
_cell.length_c   1.000
_cell.angle_alpha   90.00
_cell.angle_beta   90.00
_cell.angle_gamma   90.00
#
_symmetry.space_group_name_H-M   'P 1'
#
loop_
_entity.id
_entity.type
_entity.pdbx_description
1 polymer ?
#
loop_
_entity_poly.entity_id
_entity_poly.type
_entity_poly.pdbx_seq_one_letter_code
_entity_poly.pdbx_strand_id
1 'polypeptide(L)'
;MENIGKYQILRELGSGATSTVYLATDPFNEQLVAVKLFDLGILRDLSRAKVFRKLLMTEASLAGKLSHPHIAKILDAVMEGDLNYVVMEFVEGSTLDEFTAVDKLLPVGTIAEIAYKCCKALEYAQHQGVIHRDIKPANILMKGEADIKISDFGAAALQSDQSTQVTGVGSPAYMSPEQVREEKLTHQTDIYSLGVVMYKLLTGKLPFEASNNSSMIYNIINIDPPKPSIFRPDLPPEMDAIVKKAMAKDTAKRYQTWEEFANDLVGFSTNIVPSKTEIQDTEKFDKLRSLGFFKNFSDVELWEVLRLSVWRKVPESEYILRDGESGRSFFILAQGTVRVMKEGRLLSLLRGGDCFGEMAHLLERDFKRGTDVVAKDDTVLIEINPDALEHATPGCRFQFSDAFLRMLVKRLSVANTRLSHLLADQGQSE
;
A
#
# COMPACT_ATOMS: atom_id res chain seq x y z
N MET A 1 -1.82 12.65 32.50
CA MET A 1 -2.11 13.63 31.42
C MET A 1 -3.45 13.20 30.84
N GLU A 2 -4.48 14.05 30.91
CA GLU A 2 -5.82 13.67 30.43
C GLU A 2 -5.98 13.87 28.90
N ASN A 3 -5.29 14.87 28.35
CA ASN A 3 -5.36 15.19 26.92
C ASN A 3 -3.98 15.54 26.34
N ILE A 4 -3.79 15.25 25.06
CA ILE A 4 -2.69 15.76 24.22
C ILE A 4 -3.33 16.56 23.08
N GLY A 5 -3.17 17.89 23.12
CA GLY A 5 -3.93 18.77 22.23
C GLY A 5 -5.44 18.55 22.39
N LYS A 6 -6.11 18.21 21.29
CA LYS A 6 -7.56 17.90 21.27
C LYS A 6 -7.88 16.42 21.62
N TYR A 7 -6.90 15.52 21.63
CA TYR A 7 -7.09 14.08 21.76
C TYR A 7 -7.17 13.66 23.23
N GLN A 8 -8.22 12.90 23.59
CA GLN A 8 -8.40 12.37 24.94
C GLN A 8 -7.61 11.08 25.12
N ILE A 9 -6.68 11.06 26.06
CA ILE A 9 -5.82 9.91 26.34
C ILE A 9 -6.59 8.84 27.09
N LEU A 10 -6.51 7.60 26.59
CA LEU A 10 -7.08 6.42 27.22
C LEU A 10 -6.03 5.62 28.00
N ARG A 11 -4.88 5.34 27.39
CA ARG A 11 -3.77 4.62 28.00
C ARG A 11 -2.49 4.77 27.20
N GLU A 12 -1.37 4.46 27.82
CA GLU A 12 -0.08 4.31 27.13
C GLU A 12 -0.07 3.00 26.31
N LEU A 13 0.47 3.05 25.10
CA LEU A 13 0.71 1.90 24.22
C LEU A 13 2.16 1.43 24.29
N GLY A 14 3.10 2.36 24.45
CA GLY A 14 4.52 2.07 24.55
C GLY A 14 5.35 3.34 24.68
N SER A 15 6.56 3.17 25.21
CA SER A 15 7.52 4.26 25.41
C SER A 15 8.86 3.89 24.79
N GLY A 16 9.46 4.83 24.07
CA GLY A 16 10.78 4.71 23.46
C GLY A 16 11.75 5.79 23.97
N ALA A 17 12.97 5.78 23.44
CA ALA A 17 14.02 6.71 23.85
C ALA A 17 13.69 8.19 23.56
N THR A 18 12.78 8.48 22.64
CA THR A 18 12.51 9.84 22.13
C THR A 18 11.04 10.22 22.16
N SER A 19 10.14 9.26 22.42
CA SER A 19 8.70 9.49 22.37
C SER A 19 7.93 8.44 23.13
N THR A 20 6.72 8.80 23.55
CA THR A 20 5.74 7.89 24.13
C THR A 20 4.50 7.86 23.23
N VAL A 21 3.97 6.66 22.97
CA VAL A 21 2.79 6.47 22.16
C VAL A 21 1.60 6.18 23.07
N TYR A 22 0.50 6.90 22.86
CA TYR A 22 -0.73 6.77 23.63
C TYR A 22 -1.88 6.32 22.73
N LEU A 23 -2.75 5.48 23.25
CA LEU A 23 -4.09 5.29 22.71
C LEU A 23 -4.95 6.48 23.14
N ALA A 24 -5.61 7.09 22.19
CA ALA A 24 -6.49 8.24 22.43
C ALA A 24 -7.75 8.17 21.59
N THR A 25 -8.74 8.99 21.93
CA THR A 25 -9.96 9.20 21.15
C THR A 25 -9.90 10.54 20.46
N ASP A 26 -10.22 10.57 19.17
CA ASP A 26 -10.44 11.81 18.42
C ASP A 26 -11.83 12.37 18.80
N PRO A 27 -11.93 13.59 19.36
CA PRO A 27 -13.20 14.14 19.84
C PRO A 27 -14.19 14.49 18.73
N PHE A 28 -13.77 14.53 17.45
CA PHE A 28 -14.64 14.89 16.33
C PHE A 28 -15.42 13.70 15.75
N ASN A 29 -14.83 12.51 15.78
CA ASN A 29 -15.42 11.32 15.16
C ASN A 29 -15.45 10.10 16.08
N GLU A 30 -15.03 10.26 17.33
CA GLU A 30 -14.96 9.21 18.38
C GLU A 30 -14.07 8.00 17.99
N GLN A 31 -13.21 8.17 16.96
CA GLN A 31 -12.32 7.09 16.51
C GLN A 31 -11.11 6.95 17.44
N LEU A 32 -10.69 5.71 17.62
CA LEU A 32 -9.43 5.40 18.30
C LEU A 32 -8.25 5.75 17.40
N VAL A 33 -7.30 6.47 17.98
CA VAL A 33 -6.06 6.90 17.31
C VAL A 33 -4.84 6.59 18.18
N ALA A 34 -3.67 6.45 17.56
CA ALA A 34 -2.40 6.39 18.26
C ALA A 34 -1.74 7.78 18.21
N VAL A 35 -1.44 8.36 19.37
CA VAL A 35 -0.79 9.67 19.49
C VAL A 35 0.64 9.47 19.98
N LYS A 36 1.61 9.74 19.12
CA LYS A 36 3.04 9.69 19.42
C LYS A 36 3.48 11.07 19.89
N LEU A 37 3.64 11.19 21.21
CA LEU A 37 4.11 12.40 21.86
C LEU A 37 5.64 12.33 22.00
N PHE A 38 6.29 13.39 21.61
CA PHE A 38 7.74 13.47 21.64
C PHE A 38 8.25 14.16 22.91
N ASP A 39 9.36 13.65 23.47
CA ASP A 39 9.90 14.12 24.74
C ASP A 39 10.66 15.45 24.59
N LEU A 40 10.21 16.46 25.32
CA LEU A 40 10.83 17.79 25.39
C LEU A 40 12.25 17.80 26.00
N GLY A 41 12.56 16.80 26.85
CA GLY A 41 13.90 16.68 27.46
C GLY A 41 15.02 16.60 26.43
N ILE A 42 14.72 16.01 25.25
CA ILE A 42 15.66 15.86 24.13
C ILE A 42 15.89 17.20 23.41
N LEU A 43 14.91 18.11 23.44
CA LEU A 43 15.01 19.43 22.79
C LEU A 43 15.94 20.41 23.53
N ARG A 44 16.38 20.10 24.75
CA ARG A 44 17.32 20.92 25.52
C ARG A 44 18.77 20.80 24.99
N ASP A 45 19.09 19.72 24.30
CA ASP A 45 20.35 19.57 23.56
C ASP A 45 20.15 20.09 22.13
N LEU A 46 20.76 21.23 21.81
CA LEU A 46 20.62 21.93 20.52
C LEU A 46 20.96 21.05 19.30
N SER A 47 21.92 20.13 19.46
CA SER A 47 22.33 19.22 18.38
C SER A 47 21.26 18.15 18.11
N ARG A 48 20.73 17.56 19.19
CA ARG A 48 19.67 16.56 19.12
C ARG A 48 18.32 17.17 18.72
N ALA A 49 18.03 18.39 19.19
CA ALA A 49 16.81 19.11 18.84
C ALA A 49 16.67 19.35 17.32
N LYS A 50 17.78 19.65 16.64
CA LYS A 50 17.77 19.86 15.17
C LYS A 50 17.44 18.58 14.42
N VAL A 51 18.07 17.47 14.79
CA VAL A 51 17.80 16.13 14.22
C VAL A 51 16.35 15.74 14.47
N PHE A 52 15.89 15.92 15.68
CA PHE A 52 14.57 15.57 16.14
C PHE A 52 13.45 16.34 15.41
N ARG A 53 13.59 17.68 15.28
CA ARG A 53 12.66 18.48 14.48
C ARG A 53 12.60 18.00 13.03
N LYS A 54 13.74 17.58 12.47
CA LYS A 54 13.78 17.05 11.12
C LYS A 54 12.99 15.74 11.01
N LEU A 55 13.14 14.81 11.96
CA LEU A 55 12.37 13.56 12.00
C LEU A 55 10.87 13.84 12.04
N LEU A 56 10.44 14.71 12.96
CA LEU A 56 9.05 15.10 13.11
C LEU A 56 8.48 15.79 11.85
N MET A 57 9.26 16.72 11.25
CA MET A 57 8.86 17.39 10.01
C MET A 57 8.73 16.39 8.85
N THR A 58 9.62 15.41 8.79
CA THR A 58 9.54 14.34 7.78
C THR A 58 8.26 13.55 7.95
N GLU A 59 7.97 13.06 9.15
CA GLU A 59 6.76 12.29 9.46
C GLU A 59 5.50 13.11 9.16
N ALA A 60 5.46 14.36 9.61
CA ALA A 60 4.38 15.30 9.31
C ALA A 60 4.20 15.55 7.80
N SER A 61 5.28 15.64 7.04
CA SER A 61 5.24 15.86 5.58
C SER A 61 4.67 14.68 4.79
N LEU A 62 4.64 13.50 5.41
CA LEU A 62 4.07 12.27 4.84
C LEU A 62 2.58 12.12 5.18
N ALA A 63 2.04 12.98 6.06
CA ALA A 63 0.61 12.99 6.36
C ALA A 63 -0.21 13.17 5.06
N GLY A 64 -1.11 12.22 4.81
CA GLY A 64 -1.94 12.20 3.60
C GLY A 64 -1.22 11.79 2.31
N LYS A 65 0.12 11.63 2.29
CA LYS A 65 0.86 11.20 1.08
C LYS A 65 0.96 9.69 0.94
N LEU A 66 1.05 8.96 2.04
CA LEU A 66 1.13 7.51 2.03
C LEU A 66 -0.23 6.91 2.39
N SER A 67 -0.87 6.27 1.42
CA SER A 67 -2.14 5.57 1.62
C SER A 67 -2.06 4.18 1.00
N HIS A 68 -1.79 3.18 1.84
CA HIS A 68 -1.66 1.79 1.44
C HIS A 68 -2.24 0.88 2.53
N PRO A 69 -2.88 -0.26 2.22
CA PRO A 69 -3.46 -1.15 3.23
C PRO A 69 -2.46 -1.60 4.29
N HIS A 70 -1.18 -1.77 3.93
CA HIS A 70 -0.11 -2.22 4.80
C HIS A 70 0.82 -1.08 5.29
N ILE A 71 0.34 0.17 5.28
CA ILE A 71 1.02 1.34 5.88
C ILE A 71 0.04 1.98 6.86
N ALA A 72 0.48 2.26 8.09
CA ALA A 72 -0.31 3.00 9.06
C ALA A 72 -0.46 4.45 8.61
N LYS A 73 -1.72 4.94 8.53
CA LYS A 73 -2.00 6.31 8.08
C LYS A 73 -1.55 7.31 9.13
N ILE A 74 -0.91 8.39 8.70
CA ILE A 74 -0.68 9.58 9.51
C ILE A 74 -1.89 10.49 9.30
N LEU A 75 -2.62 10.78 10.40
CA LEU A 75 -3.88 11.50 10.39
C LEU A 75 -3.69 13.00 10.67
N ASP A 76 -2.75 13.32 11.57
CA ASP A 76 -2.47 14.70 12.01
C ASP A 76 -1.04 14.81 12.53
N ALA A 77 -0.46 16.01 12.51
CA ALA A 77 0.83 16.29 13.11
C ALA A 77 0.88 17.73 13.59
N VAL A 78 1.24 17.91 14.86
CA VAL A 78 1.27 19.22 15.50
C VAL A 78 2.67 19.51 16.01
N MET A 79 3.17 20.70 15.68
CA MET A 79 4.44 21.26 16.14
C MET A 79 4.18 22.66 16.65
N GLU A 80 3.76 22.78 17.90
CA GLU A 80 3.43 24.08 18.50
C GLU A 80 4.07 24.22 19.89
N GLY A 81 5.06 25.10 19.98
CA GLY A 81 5.78 25.34 21.23
C GLY A 81 6.39 24.08 21.83
N ASP A 82 5.94 23.76 23.03
CA ASP A 82 6.37 22.57 23.77
C ASP A 82 5.56 21.31 23.43
N LEU A 83 4.51 21.42 22.63
CA LEU A 83 3.64 20.31 22.27
C LEU A 83 3.96 19.82 20.86
N ASN A 84 4.62 18.66 20.78
CA ASN A 84 5.02 18.06 19.51
C ASN A 84 4.53 16.62 19.46
N TYR A 85 3.58 16.33 18.59
CA TYR A 85 3.02 14.99 18.45
C TYR A 85 2.59 14.68 17.02
N VAL A 86 2.56 13.39 16.69
CA VAL A 86 2.00 12.85 15.46
C VAL A 86 0.84 11.94 15.82
N VAL A 87 -0.26 12.06 15.08
CA VAL A 87 -1.45 11.22 15.25
C VAL A 87 -1.52 10.26 14.07
N MET A 88 -1.66 9.01 14.37
CA MET A 88 -1.73 7.95 13.38
C MET A 88 -2.91 7.01 13.64
N GLU A 89 -3.25 6.26 12.62
CA GLU A 89 -4.21 5.18 12.70
C GLU A 89 -3.85 4.23 13.85
N PHE A 90 -4.80 3.95 14.74
CA PHE A 90 -4.62 2.90 15.74
C PHE A 90 -4.83 1.53 15.09
N VAL A 91 -3.83 0.68 15.20
CA VAL A 91 -3.89 -0.71 14.74
C VAL A 91 -4.04 -1.59 15.97
N GLU A 92 -5.19 -2.24 16.09
CA GLU A 92 -5.45 -3.18 17.18
C GLU A 92 -4.63 -4.46 16.95
N GLY A 93 -3.67 -4.71 17.84
CA GLY A 93 -2.77 -5.85 17.71
C GLY A 93 -1.45 -5.60 18.44
N SER A 94 -0.39 -6.26 18.01
CA SER A 94 0.96 -6.12 18.56
C SER A 94 1.98 -5.81 17.47
N THR A 95 3.21 -5.50 17.86
CA THR A 95 4.32 -5.39 16.91
C THR A 95 4.92 -6.78 16.63
N LEU A 96 5.65 -6.92 15.53
CA LEU A 96 6.35 -8.17 15.23
C LEU A 96 7.45 -8.51 16.26
N ASP A 97 7.84 -7.59 17.14
CA ASP A 97 8.78 -7.88 18.23
C ASP A 97 8.26 -9.01 19.15
N GLU A 98 6.96 -9.13 19.32
CA GLU A 98 6.35 -10.19 20.13
C GLU A 98 6.69 -11.60 19.58
N PHE A 99 6.91 -11.72 18.28
CA PHE A 99 7.16 -12.97 17.55
C PHE A 99 8.65 -13.22 17.27
N THR A 100 9.54 -12.50 17.95
CA THR A 100 11.00 -12.65 17.79
C THR A 100 11.66 -13.54 18.83
N ALA A 101 10.92 -14.04 19.81
CA ALA A 101 11.41 -15.00 20.80
C ALA A 101 11.26 -16.44 20.24
N VAL A 102 12.21 -17.33 20.57
CA VAL A 102 12.28 -18.69 20.03
C VAL A 102 11.02 -19.52 20.30
N ASP A 103 10.36 -19.26 21.42
CA ASP A 103 9.11 -19.91 21.85
C ASP A 103 7.85 -19.32 21.21
N LYS A 104 7.97 -18.21 20.48
CA LYS A 104 6.87 -17.48 19.84
C LYS A 104 7.02 -17.34 18.33
N LEU A 105 7.90 -18.12 17.71
CA LEU A 105 8.15 -18.01 16.26
C LEU A 105 6.90 -18.37 15.45
N LEU A 106 6.63 -17.55 14.46
CA LEU A 106 5.55 -17.78 13.51
C LEU A 106 5.87 -18.95 12.54
N PRO A 107 4.83 -19.57 11.93
CA PRO A 107 5.01 -20.50 10.83
C PRO A 107 5.76 -19.83 9.65
N VAL A 108 6.56 -20.62 8.92
CA VAL A 108 7.36 -20.11 7.78
C VAL A 108 6.48 -19.43 6.73
N GLY A 109 5.33 -20.04 6.41
CA GLY A 109 4.38 -19.47 5.45
C GLY A 109 3.83 -18.11 5.90
N THR A 110 3.53 -17.94 7.20
CA THR A 110 3.08 -16.66 7.76
C THR A 110 4.19 -15.61 7.67
N ILE A 111 5.46 -15.98 7.96
CA ILE A 111 6.59 -15.04 7.82
C ILE A 111 6.77 -14.61 6.36
N ALA A 112 6.65 -15.56 5.41
CA ALA A 112 6.73 -15.26 3.99
C ALA A 112 5.59 -14.30 3.54
N GLU A 113 4.37 -14.53 4.01
CA GLU A 113 3.22 -13.66 3.73
C GLU A 113 3.43 -12.25 4.29
N ILE A 114 3.89 -12.12 5.54
CA ILE A 114 4.23 -10.84 6.16
C ILE A 114 5.29 -10.11 5.34
N ALA A 115 6.38 -10.79 4.99
CA ALA A 115 7.47 -10.21 4.19
C ALA A 115 6.99 -9.78 2.80
N TYR A 116 6.12 -10.58 2.16
CA TYR A 116 5.49 -10.23 0.89
C TYR A 116 4.68 -8.92 1.00
N LYS A 117 3.82 -8.81 2.02
CA LYS A 117 3.03 -7.59 2.28
C LYS A 117 3.92 -6.39 2.59
N CYS A 118 5.03 -6.57 3.31
CA CYS A 118 6.04 -5.53 3.52
C CYS A 118 6.68 -5.10 2.19
N CYS A 119 7.03 -6.05 1.29
CA CYS A 119 7.55 -5.71 -0.03
C CYS A 119 6.56 -4.82 -0.80
N LYS A 120 5.27 -5.16 -0.80
CA LYS A 120 4.24 -4.35 -1.49
C LYS A 120 4.07 -2.96 -0.89
N ALA A 121 4.09 -2.82 0.42
CA ALA A 121 4.02 -1.54 1.11
C ALA A 121 5.24 -0.64 0.83
N LEU A 122 6.44 -1.22 0.86
CA LEU A 122 7.70 -0.49 0.65
C LEU A 122 7.95 -0.17 -0.83
N GLU A 123 7.48 -1.02 -1.76
CA GLU A 123 7.41 -0.71 -3.19
C GLU A 123 6.55 0.52 -3.46
N TYR A 124 5.35 0.57 -2.86
CA TYR A 124 4.49 1.73 -2.94
C TYR A 124 5.16 2.99 -2.37
N ALA A 125 5.78 2.91 -1.18
CA ALA A 125 6.49 4.03 -0.58
C ALA A 125 7.63 4.52 -1.49
N GLN A 126 8.40 3.61 -2.10
CA GLN A 126 9.46 3.93 -3.07
C GLN A 126 8.90 4.69 -4.28
N HIS A 127 7.76 4.29 -4.84
CA HIS A 127 7.12 4.99 -5.96
C HIS A 127 6.62 6.39 -5.57
N GLN A 128 6.31 6.61 -4.29
CA GLN A 128 6.07 7.95 -3.75
C GLN A 128 7.37 8.72 -3.43
N GLY A 129 8.53 8.17 -3.81
CA GLY A 129 9.84 8.76 -3.56
C GLY A 129 10.31 8.66 -2.11
N VAL A 130 9.77 7.73 -1.32
CA VAL A 130 10.05 7.59 0.12
C VAL A 130 10.84 6.32 0.39
N ILE A 131 11.91 6.42 1.18
CA ILE A 131 12.70 5.32 1.73
C ILE A 131 12.51 5.34 3.24
N HIS A 132 12.15 4.21 3.86
CA HIS A 132 11.77 4.12 5.28
C HIS A 132 12.96 4.30 6.24
N ARG A 133 14.08 3.62 5.99
CA ARG A 133 15.38 3.67 6.70
C ARG A 133 15.40 3.10 8.12
N ASP A 134 14.28 2.69 8.69
CA ASP A 134 14.19 2.10 10.04
C ASP A 134 13.23 0.91 10.07
N ILE A 135 13.36 -0.02 9.11
CA ILE A 135 12.58 -1.27 9.09
C ILE A 135 13.11 -2.20 10.17
N LYS A 136 12.24 -2.51 11.15
CA LYS A 136 12.50 -3.43 12.26
C LYS A 136 11.17 -4.00 12.79
N PRO A 137 11.17 -5.10 13.55
CA PRO A 137 9.95 -5.71 14.06
C PRO A 137 9.05 -4.76 14.85
N ALA A 138 9.63 -3.84 15.63
CA ALA A 138 8.88 -2.83 16.41
C ALA A 138 8.05 -1.86 15.54
N ASN A 139 8.44 -1.65 14.28
CA ASN A 139 7.78 -0.74 13.34
C ASN A 139 6.82 -1.45 12.38
N ILE A 140 6.58 -2.75 12.58
CA ILE A 140 5.61 -3.54 11.82
C ILE A 140 4.56 -4.04 12.78
N LEU A 141 3.38 -3.42 12.71
CA LEU A 141 2.21 -3.78 13.49
C LEU A 141 1.50 -4.96 12.83
N MET A 142 0.99 -5.91 13.62
CA MET A 142 0.26 -7.06 13.12
C MET A 142 -1.10 -7.18 13.81
N LYS A 143 -2.16 -7.30 13.01
CA LYS A 143 -3.52 -7.61 13.44
C LYS A 143 -3.89 -9.00 12.94
N GLY A 144 -4.31 -9.88 13.84
CA GLY A 144 -4.63 -11.28 13.47
C GLY A 144 -3.39 -12.08 13.04
N GLU A 145 -3.54 -12.96 12.04
CA GLU A 145 -2.49 -13.94 11.69
C GLU A 145 -1.36 -13.39 10.82
N ALA A 146 -1.67 -12.52 9.87
CA ALA A 146 -0.68 -11.96 8.93
C ALA A 146 -1.11 -10.60 8.33
N ASP A 147 -2.14 -9.94 8.85
CA ASP A 147 -2.49 -8.59 8.40
C ASP A 147 -1.55 -7.59 9.08
N ILE A 148 -0.75 -6.88 8.29
CA ILE A 148 0.29 -6.01 8.80
C ILE A 148 0.11 -4.55 8.37
N LYS A 149 0.66 -3.65 9.19
CA LYS A 149 0.88 -2.26 8.81
C LYS A 149 2.26 -1.78 9.25
N ILE A 150 3.01 -1.21 8.30
CA ILE A 150 4.29 -0.55 8.58
C ILE A 150 3.99 0.83 9.15
N SER A 151 4.63 1.16 10.26
CA SER A 151 4.51 2.44 10.97
C SER A 151 5.87 3.12 11.10
N ASP A 152 5.89 4.32 11.64
CA ASP A 152 7.12 5.00 12.07
C ASP A 152 8.05 5.44 10.91
N PHE A 153 7.48 6.17 9.95
CA PHE A 153 8.23 6.79 8.85
C PHE A 153 9.07 8.03 9.27
N GLY A 154 9.29 8.24 10.58
CA GLY A 154 10.04 9.38 11.09
C GLY A 154 11.49 9.45 10.59
N ALA A 155 12.15 8.31 10.36
CA ALA A 155 13.47 8.23 9.77
C ALA A 155 13.46 8.29 8.23
N ALA A 156 12.28 8.26 7.59
CA ALA A 156 12.15 8.28 6.15
C ALA A 156 12.74 9.57 5.54
N ALA A 157 13.17 9.49 4.29
CA ALA A 157 13.55 10.66 3.53
C ALA A 157 13.09 10.54 2.09
N LEU A 158 12.80 11.69 1.48
CA LEU A 158 12.58 11.77 0.05
C LEU A 158 13.88 11.43 -0.69
N GLN A 159 13.77 10.69 -1.79
CA GLN A 159 14.95 10.30 -2.61
C GLN A 159 15.78 11.48 -3.10
N SER A 160 15.18 12.67 -3.20
CA SER A 160 15.86 13.92 -3.57
C SER A 160 16.72 14.53 -2.45
N ASP A 161 16.50 14.12 -1.19
CA ASP A 161 17.18 14.71 -0.03
C ASP A 161 18.48 13.95 0.26
N GLN A 162 19.60 14.43 -0.32
CA GLN A 162 20.93 13.83 -0.19
C GLN A 162 21.59 14.12 1.17
N SER A 163 20.98 14.93 2.03
CA SER A 163 21.59 15.38 3.28
C SER A 163 20.89 14.82 4.50
N THR A 164 21.64 14.15 5.29
CA THR A 164 21.42 13.81 6.71
C THR A 164 21.02 12.37 6.98
N GLN A 165 22.02 11.62 7.22
CA GLN A 165 21.95 10.42 8.01
C GLN A 165 21.69 10.79 9.46
N VAL A 166 20.67 10.15 10.04
CA VAL A 166 20.40 10.27 11.47
C VAL A 166 21.29 9.24 12.17
N THR A 167 22.55 9.56 12.34
CA THR A 167 23.45 8.75 13.17
C THR A 167 23.07 8.90 14.63
N GLY A 168 22.83 7.77 15.30
CA GLY A 168 22.72 7.72 16.77
C GLY A 168 21.33 7.51 17.36
N VAL A 169 20.27 7.31 16.56
CA VAL A 169 18.95 6.98 17.10
C VAL A 169 18.57 5.57 16.61
N GLY A 170 18.52 4.59 17.52
CA GLY A 170 18.11 3.20 17.26
C GLY A 170 19.21 2.15 17.43
N SER A 171 18.83 0.88 17.46
CA SER A 171 19.75 -0.25 17.46
C SER A 171 20.35 -0.45 16.08
N PRO A 172 21.69 -0.48 15.89
CA PRO A 172 22.32 -0.68 14.60
C PRO A 172 22.03 -2.07 13.99
N ALA A 173 21.48 -3.00 14.74
CA ALA A 173 21.30 -4.39 14.36
C ALA A 173 20.48 -4.62 13.05
N TYR A 174 19.64 -3.66 12.68
CA TYR A 174 18.81 -3.73 11.47
C TYR A 174 19.33 -2.81 10.34
N MET A 175 20.38 -2.03 10.58
CA MET A 175 20.94 -1.11 9.58
C MET A 175 21.66 -1.86 8.47
N SER A 176 21.55 -1.34 7.26
CA SER A 176 22.29 -1.84 6.11
C SER A 176 23.76 -1.41 6.13
N PRO A 177 24.67 -2.12 5.40
CA PRO A 177 26.07 -1.73 5.28
C PRO A 177 26.28 -0.28 4.81
N GLU A 178 25.49 0.16 3.84
CA GLU A 178 25.52 1.53 3.31
C GLU A 178 25.03 2.57 4.33
N GLN A 179 24.08 2.21 5.21
CA GLN A 179 23.67 3.09 6.31
C GLN A 179 24.80 3.30 7.32
N VAL A 180 25.44 2.24 7.76
CA VAL A 180 26.53 2.36 8.75
C VAL A 180 27.82 2.96 8.16
N ARG A 181 27.99 2.94 6.83
CA ARG A 181 29.08 3.62 6.11
C ARG A 181 28.76 5.06 5.75
N GLU A 182 27.55 5.51 6.04
CA GLU A 182 27.08 6.85 5.66
C GLU A 182 27.10 7.11 4.14
N GLU A 183 26.82 6.09 3.34
CA GLU A 183 26.74 6.15 1.88
C GLU A 183 25.35 6.61 1.40
N LYS A 184 25.21 6.83 0.08
CA LYS A 184 23.91 7.17 -0.52
C LYS A 184 22.93 6.01 -0.37
N LEU A 185 21.79 6.28 0.26
CA LEU A 185 20.75 5.30 0.49
C LEU A 185 19.76 5.21 -0.67
N THR A 186 19.35 4.00 -0.98
CA THR A 186 18.28 3.66 -1.93
C THR A 186 17.26 2.76 -1.25
N HIS A 187 16.22 2.35 -1.96
CA HIS A 187 15.24 1.36 -1.46
C HIS A 187 15.89 0.02 -1.04
N GLN A 188 17.08 -0.29 -1.58
CA GLN A 188 17.82 -1.50 -1.23
C GLN A 188 18.28 -1.53 0.23
N THR A 189 18.36 -0.36 0.89
CA THR A 189 18.55 -0.25 2.33
C THR A 189 17.42 -0.94 3.10
N ASP A 190 16.16 -0.66 2.73
CA ASP A 190 14.97 -1.26 3.35
C ASP A 190 14.85 -2.76 3.02
N ILE A 191 15.29 -3.18 1.81
CA ILE A 191 15.40 -4.60 1.44
C ILE A 191 16.34 -5.35 2.40
N TYR A 192 17.50 -4.77 2.70
CA TYR A 192 18.43 -5.38 3.67
C TYR A 192 17.80 -5.47 5.05
N SER A 193 17.20 -4.39 5.55
CA SER A 193 16.56 -4.35 6.86
C SER A 193 15.40 -5.35 6.96
N LEU A 194 14.59 -5.50 5.90
CA LEU A 194 13.54 -6.53 5.84
C LEU A 194 14.14 -7.96 5.85
N GLY A 195 15.28 -8.17 5.20
CA GLY A 195 16.05 -9.42 5.29
C GLY A 195 16.47 -9.74 6.73
N VAL A 196 16.92 -8.74 7.49
CA VAL A 196 17.26 -8.87 8.93
C VAL A 196 16.01 -9.20 9.77
N VAL A 197 14.88 -8.53 9.49
CA VAL A 197 13.59 -8.83 10.14
C VAL A 197 13.18 -10.27 9.89
N MET A 198 13.24 -10.74 8.63
CA MET A 198 12.95 -12.13 8.28
C MET A 198 13.87 -13.09 9.03
N TYR A 199 15.17 -12.82 9.04
CA TYR A 199 16.13 -13.64 9.78
C TYR A 199 15.73 -13.78 11.26
N LYS A 200 15.39 -12.66 11.91
CA LYS A 200 14.99 -12.62 13.30
C LYS A 200 13.68 -13.39 13.56
N LEU A 201 12.68 -13.25 12.70
CA LEU A 201 11.40 -13.96 12.80
C LEU A 201 11.54 -15.46 12.52
N LEU A 202 12.46 -15.86 11.64
CA LEU A 202 12.73 -17.26 11.32
C LEU A 202 13.48 -17.99 12.44
N THR A 203 14.41 -17.30 13.12
CA THR A 203 15.38 -17.94 14.02
C THR A 203 15.23 -17.57 15.50
N GLY A 204 14.53 -16.49 15.80
CA GLY A 204 14.52 -15.89 17.14
C GLY A 204 15.81 -15.15 17.50
N LYS A 205 16.80 -15.08 16.58
CA LYS A 205 18.12 -14.49 16.80
C LYS A 205 18.41 -13.38 15.80
N LEU A 206 19.22 -12.40 16.20
CA LEU A 206 19.81 -11.47 15.24
C LEU A 206 20.89 -12.17 14.40
N PRO A 207 21.11 -11.75 13.15
CA PRO A 207 22.14 -12.31 12.28
C PRO A 207 23.55 -12.06 12.81
N PHE A 208 23.70 -10.98 13.59
CA PHE A 208 24.96 -10.59 14.23
C PHE A 208 24.70 -10.27 15.70
N GLU A 209 25.57 -10.76 16.55
CA GLU A 209 25.65 -10.40 17.97
C GLU A 209 26.99 -9.73 18.23
N ALA A 210 27.01 -8.69 19.02
CA ALA A 210 28.21 -7.95 19.36
C ALA A 210 28.11 -7.33 20.75
N SER A 211 29.24 -7.22 21.44
CA SER A 211 29.32 -6.63 22.79
C SER A 211 29.25 -5.10 22.79
N ASN A 212 29.43 -4.47 21.64
CA ASN A 212 29.41 -3.01 21.47
C ASN A 212 29.06 -2.61 20.03
N ASN A 213 28.71 -1.34 19.83
CA ASN A 213 28.31 -0.80 18.53
C ASN A 213 29.39 -0.92 17.47
N SER A 214 30.66 -0.72 17.81
CA SER A 214 31.77 -0.80 16.82
C SER A 214 31.92 -2.21 16.28
N SER A 215 31.84 -3.23 17.12
CA SER A 215 31.84 -4.64 16.69
C SER A 215 30.60 -4.99 15.88
N MET A 216 29.42 -4.44 16.25
CA MET A 216 28.20 -4.61 15.46
C MET A 216 28.34 -4.03 14.06
N ILE A 217 28.84 -2.80 13.94
CA ILE A 217 29.11 -2.13 12.67
C ILE A 217 30.07 -2.96 11.82
N TYR A 218 31.18 -3.43 12.42
CA TYR A 218 32.13 -4.28 11.72
C TYR A 218 31.47 -5.56 11.15
N ASN A 219 30.63 -6.23 11.94
CA ASN A 219 29.93 -7.45 11.52
C ASN A 219 28.94 -7.14 10.38
N ILE A 220 28.18 -6.05 10.49
CA ILE A 220 27.24 -5.62 9.43
C ILE A 220 27.97 -5.40 8.11
N ILE A 221 29.15 -4.83 8.13
CA ILE A 221 29.93 -4.50 6.92
C ILE A 221 30.64 -5.71 6.34
N ASN A 222 31.23 -6.56 7.19
CA ASN A 222 32.26 -7.49 6.75
C ASN A 222 31.92 -8.97 6.91
N ILE A 223 30.98 -9.34 7.78
CA ILE A 223 30.69 -10.72 8.09
C ILE A 223 29.39 -11.16 7.43
N ASP A 224 29.42 -12.31 6.73
CA ASP A 224 28.20 -12.94 6.25
C ASP A 224 27.42 -13.58 7.40
N PRO A 225 26.09 -13.44 7.46
CA PRO A 225 25.31 -14.07 8.52
C PRO A 225 25.30 -15.59 8.38
N PRO A 226 25.22 -16.33 9.49
CA PRO A 226 24.96 -17.78 9.42
C PRO A 226 23.61 -18.01 8.74
N LYS A 227 23.45 -19.20 8.11
CA LYS A 227 22.18 -19.57 7.49
C LYS A 227 21.09 -19.72 8.55
N PRO A 228 19.86 -19.21 8.34
CA PRO A 228 18.73 -19.44 9.22
C PRO A 228 18.49 -20.92 9.56
N SER A 229 18.66 -21.83 8.60
CA SER A 229 18.50 -23.29 8.78
C SER A 229 19.42 -23.90 9.82
N ILE A 230 20.54 -23.25 10.19
CA ILE A 230 21.38 -23.68 11.31
C ILE A 230 20.65 -23.64 12.65
N PHE A 231 19.75 -22.63 12.82
CA PHE A 231 19.01 -22.41 14.05
C PHE A 231 17.58 -22.98 13.99
N ARG A 232 17.05 -23.14 12.79
CA ARG A 232 15.74 -23.74 12.53
C ARG A 232 15.86 -24.77 11.39
N PRO A 233 16.20 -26.04 11.70
CA PRO A 233 16.53 -27.08 10.70
C PRO A 233 15.39 -27.50 9.77
N ASP A 234 14.14 -27.17 10.11
CA ASP A 234 12.93 -27.40 9.29
C ASP A 234 12.73 -26.38 8.17
N LEU A 235 13.59 -25.37 8.06
CA LEU A 235 13.49 -24.36 7.01
C LEU A 235 13.88 -24.95 5.64
N PRO A 236 13.08 -24.65 4.58
CA PRO A 236 13.45 -24.96 3.21
C PRO A 236 14.76 -24.25 2.82
N PRO A 237 15.67 -24.93 2.06
CA PRO A 237 16.92 -24.32 1.60
C PRO A 237 16.75 -23.02 0.81
N GLU A 238 15.62 -22.88 0.11
CA GLU A 238 15.26 -21.69 -0.66
C GLU A 238 15.07 -20.46 0.25
N MET A 239 14.58 -20.65 1.47
CA MET A 239 14.46 -19.58 2.46
C MET A 239 15.81 -19.03 2.89
N ASP A 240 16.82 -19.90 3.07
CA ASP A 240 18.20 -19.48 3.31
C ASP A 240 18.74 -18.61 2.16
N ALA A 241 18.43 -19.01 0.91
CA ALA A 241 18.87 -18.28 -0.27
C ALA A 241 18.22 -16.89 -0.37
N ILE A 242 16.92 -16.79 -0.06
CA ILE A 242 16.17 -15.53 -0.04
C ILE A 242 16.76 -14.55 0.99
N VAL A 243 16.92 -15.03 2.23
CA VAL A 243 17.47 -14.20 3.31
C VAL A 243 18.90 -13.77 2.98
N LYS A 244 19.74 -14.70 2.48
CA LYS A 244 21.11 -14.39 2.05
C LYS A 244 21.14 -13.32 0.95
N LYS A 245 20.25 -13.41 -0.05
CA LYS A 245 20.18 -12.43 -1.15
C LYS A 245 19.71 -11.09 -0.64
N ALA A 246 18.67 -11.02 0.21
CA ALA A 246 18.19 -9.78 0.82
C ALA A 246 19.28 -9.10 1.66
N MET A 247 20.09 -9.88 2.39
CA MET A 247 21.16 -9.37 3.26
C MET A 247 22.54 -9.30 2.59
N ALA A 248 22.63 -9.39 1.26
CA ALA A 248 23.89 -9.24 0.55
C ALA A 248 24.52 -7.88 0.85
N LYS A 249 25.85 -7.87 1.15
CA LYS A 249 26.60 -6.65 1.49
C LYS A 249 26.74 -5.74 0.28
N ASP A 250 26.99 -6.34 -0.86
CA ASP A 250 27.05 -5.67 -2.16
C ASP A 250 25.62 -5.48 -2.68
N THR A 251 25.21 -4.23 -2.89
CA THR A 251 23.88 -3.88 -3.41
C THR A 251 23.61 -4.48 -4.80
N ALA A 252 24.66 -4.67 -5.62
CA ALA A 252 24.52 -5.32 -6.93
C ALA A 252 24.14 -6.81 -6.85
N LYS A 253 24.43 -7.46 -5.72
CA LYS A 253 24.07 -8.88 -5.46
C LYS A 253 22.77 -9.02 -4.66
N ARG A 254 22.23 -7.90 -4.14
CA ARG A 254 20.98 -7.86 -3.41
C ARG A 254 19.81 -7.85 -4.41
N TYR A 255 18.59 -7.99 -3.97
CA TYR A 255 17.41 -7.78 -4.80
C TYR A 255 17.47 -6.37 -5.43
N GLN A 256 17.22 -6.27 -6.73
CA GLN A 256 17.24 -5.00 -7.45
C GLN A 256 15.89 -4.30 -7.36
N THR A 257 14.81 -5.05 -7.20
CA THR A 257 13.44 -4.55 -7.06
C THR A 257 12.72 -5.26 -5.91
N TRP A 258 11.69 -4.62 -5.39
CA TRP A 258 10.77 -5.23 -4.43
C TRP A 258 10.01 -6.40 -5.05
N GLU A 259 9.72 -6.32 -6.35
CA GLU A 259 9.05 -7.36 -7.10
C GLU A 259 9.86 -8.66 -7.14
N GLU A 260 11.18 -8.58 -7.42
CA GLU A 260 12.04 -9.77 -7.35
C GLU A 260 11.97 -10.43 -5.97
N PHE A 261 12.03 -9.64 -4.91
CA PHE A 261 11.96 -10.14 -3.54
C PHE A 261 10.60 -10.78 -3.25
N ALA A 262 9.51 -10.10 -3.59
CA ALA A 262 8.16 -10.60 -3.42
C ALA A 262 7.92 -11.91 -4.18
N ASN A 263 8.41 -12.03 -5.43
CA ASN A 263 8.24 -13.22 -6.25
C ASN A 263 8.94 -14.45 -5.66
N ASP A 264 10.13 -14.28 -5.08
CA ASP A 264 10.84 -15.39 -4.43
C ASP A 264 10.10 -15.90 -3.16
N LEU A 265 9.22 -15.09 -2.56
CA LEU A 265 8.42 -15.46 -1.37
C LEU A 265 7.12 -16.22 -1.70
N VAL A 266 6.65 -16.15 -2.94
CA VAL A 266 5.34 -16.67 -3.36
C VAL A 266 5.14 -18.15 -3.05
N GLY A 267 6.18 -18.99 -3.18
CA GLY A 267 6.08 -20.43 -3.01
C GLY A 267 5.88 -20.92 -1.56
N PHE A 268 5.97 -20.03 -0.56
CA PHE A 268 6.00 -20.42 0.86
C PHE A 268 4.67 -20.28 1.59
N SER A 269 3.69 -19.62 1.01
CA SER A 269 2.36 -19.49 1.60
C SER A 269 1.28 -19.67 0.54
N THR A 270 0.25 -20.45 0.86
CA THR A 270 -0.95 -20.61 0.01
C THR A 270 -1.80 -19.33 -0.02
N ASN A 271 -1.60 -18.41 0.93
CA ASN A 271 -2.28 -17.13 1.00
C ASN A 271 -1.61 -16.07 0.12
N ILE A 272 -0.36 -16.33 -0.34
CA ILE A 272 0.28 -15.50 -1.34
C ILE A 272 -0.21 -15.99 -2.71
N VAL A 273 -1.19 -15.30 -3.26
CA VAL A 273 -1.64 -15.54 -4.64
C VAL A 273 -0.62 -14.88 -5.58
N PRO A 274 0.15 -15.68 -6.34
CA PRO A 274 1.10 -15.10 -7.28
C PRO A 274 0.33 -14.43 -8.41
N SER A 275 0.65 -13.20 -8.65
CA SER A 275 0.17 -12.44 -9.80
C SER A 275 0.86 -12.96 -11.10
N LYS A 276 0.62 -14.23 -11.46
CA LYS A 276 1.28 -14.86 -12.62
C LYS A 276 0.80 -14.36 -13.99
N THR A 277 -0.19 -13.47 -14.04
CA THR A 277 -0.67 -12.83 -15.29
C THR A 277 -1.42 -11.53 -15.02
N GLU A 278 -1.44 -11.05 -13.80
CA GLU A 278 -2.16 -9.83 -13.43
C GLU A 278 -1.20 -8.65 -13.39
N ILE A 279 -1.65 -7.56 -13.95
CA ILE A 279 -1.09 -6.22 -13.78
C ILE A 279 -0.85 -6.02 -12.29
N GLN A 280 0.35 -5.61 -11.86
CA GLN A 280 0.69 -5.41 -10.45
C GLN A 280 -0.25 -4.39 -9.80
N ASP A 281 -0.50 -4.52 -8.51
CA ASP A 281 -1.41 -3.61 -7.80
C ASP A 281 -0.96 -2.15 -7.90
N THR A 282 0.33 -1.89 -8.03
CA THR A 282 0.87 -0.56 -8.27
C THR A 282 0.56 -0.07 -9.69
N GLU A 283 0.72 -0.92 -10.70
CA GLU A 283 0.35 -0.59 -12.08
C GLU A 283 -1.17 -0.44 -12.23
N LYS A 284 -1.95 -1.27 -11.52
CA LYS A 284 -3.40 -1.12 -11.44
C LYS A 284 -3.78 0.20 -10.81
N PHE A 285 -3.12 0.59 -9.71
CA PHE A 285 -3.35 1.85 -9.03
C PHE A 285 -3.04 3.05 -9.92
N ASP A 286 -1.87 3.07 -10.57
CA ASP A 286 -1.48 4.13 -11.50
C ASP A 286 -2.43 4.17 -12.70
N LYS A 287 -2.88 3.00 -13.14
CA LYS A 287 -3.89 2.90 -14.21
C LYS A 287 -5.22 3.49 -13.77
N LEU A 288 -5.74 3.14 -12.59
CA LEU A 288 -6.95 3.74 -12.02
C LEU A 288 -6.83 5.27 -11.99
N ARG A 289 -5.71 5.78 -11.46
CA ARG A 289 -5.44 7.21 -11.35
C ARG A 289 -5.43 7.93 -12.70
N SER A 290 -4.99 7.25 -13.76
CA SER A 290 -4.94 7.80 -15.14
C SER A 290 -6.30 7.85 -15.82
N LEU A 291 -7.31 7.09 -15.35
CA LEU A 291 -8.61 7.00 -15.99
C LEU A 291 -9.53 8.15 -15.58
N GLY A 292 -10.14 8.79 -16.58
CA GLY A 292 -11.04 9.92 -16.36
C GLY A 292 -12.25 9.64 -15.48
N PHE A 293 -12.68 8.36 -15.39
CA PHE A 293 -13.75 7.92 -14.48
C PHE A 293 -13.38 8.18 -13.02
N PHE A 294 -12.13 7.91 -12.65
CA PHE A 294 -11.62 8.03 -11.27
C PHE A 294 -10.99 9.39 -10.94
N LYS A 295 -11.15 10.39 -11.79
CA LYS A 295 -10.49 11.70 -11.67
C LYS A 295 -10.62 12.37 -10.29
N ASN A 296 -11.77 12.21 -9.63
CA ASN A 296 -12.05 12.86 -8.34
C ASN A 296 -11.84 11.93 -7.13
N PHE A 297 -11.43 10.68 -7.36
CA PHE A 297 -11.13 9.75 -6.28
C PHE A 297 -9.80 10.11 -5.62
N SER A 298 -9.78 10.13 -4.31
CA SER A 298 -8.54 10.20 -3.52
C SER A 298 -7.75 8.89 -3.61
N ASP A 299 -6.47 8.92 -3.28
CA ASP A 299 -5.62 7.71 -3.27
C ASP A 299 -6.18 6.62 -2.35
N VAL A 300 -6.81 6.99 -1.23
CA VAL A 300 -7.49 6.06 -0.32
C VAL A 300 -8.63 5.33 -1.01
N GLU A 301 -9.48 6.09 -1.72
CA GLU A 301 -10.62 5.54 -2.46
C GLU A 301 -10.16 4.70 -3.65
N LEU A 302 -9.06 5.06 -4.34
CA LEU A 302 -8.48 4.24 -5.41
C LEU A 302 -7.96 2.90 -4.90
N TRP A 303 -7.34 2.86 -3.72
CA TRP A 303 -6.94 1.61 -3.08
C TRP A 303 -8.15 0.77 -2.66
N GLU A 304 -9.22 1.41 -2.25
CA GLU A 304 -10.47 0.73 -1.95
C GLU A 304 -11.11 0.13 -3.22
N VAL A 305 -11.16 0.90 -4.32
CA VAL A 305 -11.58 0.41 -5.64
C VAL A 305 -10.76 -0.82 -6.06
N LEU A 306 -9.45 -0.78 -5.87
CA LEU A 306 -8.56 -1.87 -6.24
C LEU A 306 -8.89 -3.18 -5.51
N ARG A 307 -9.25 -3.09 -4.23
CA ARG A 307 -9.69 -4.24 -3.41
C ARG A 307 -11.07 -4.77 -3.76
N LEU A 308 -11.96 -3.90 -4.26
CA LEU A 308 -13.33 -4.23 -4.61
C LEU A 308 -13.47 -4.72 -6.06
N SER A 309 -12.42 -4.57 -6.87
CA SER A 309 -12.44 -4.84 -8.31
C SER A 309 -11.72 -6.13 -8.68
N VAL A 310 -12.23 -6.78 -9.72
CA VAL A 310 -11.58 -7.90 -10.39
C VAL A 310 -11.07 -7.41 -11.75
N TRP A 311 -9.78 -7.62 -12.02
CA TRP A 311 -9.17 -7.24 -13.29
C TRP A 311 -9.17 -8.42 -14.24
N ARG A 312 -9.69 -8.23 -15.44
CA ARG A 312 -9.84 -9.29 -16.44
C ARG A 312 -9.21 -8.86 -17.75
N LYS A 313 -8.41 -9.76 -18.36
CA LYS A 313 -7.99 -9.64 -19.75
C LYS A 313 -8.99 -10.39 -20.62
N VAL A 314 -9.48 -9.73 -21.66
CA VAL A 314 -10.45 -10.27 -22.59
C VAL A 314 -9.84 -10.17 -23.98
N PRO A 315 -9.62 -11.30 -24.67
CA PRO A 315 -9.08 -11.31 -26.03
C PRO A 315 -10.06 -10.72 -27.03
N GLU A 316 -9.52 -10.31 -28.18
CA GLU A 316 -10.32 -9.81 -29.30
C GLU A 316 -11.47 -10.76 -29.66
N SER A 317 -12.62 -10.17 -30.02
CA SER A 317 -13.86 -10.85 -30.43
C SER A 317 -14.58 -11.66 -29.37
N GLU A 318 -14.13 -11.66 -28.11
CA GLU A 318 -14.83 -12.29 -27.00
C GLU A 318 -16.00 -11.42 -26.50
N TYR A 319 -17.11 -12.10 -26.13
CA TYR A 319 -18.28 -11.45 -25.52
C TYR A 319 -18.02 -11.19 -24.03
N ILE A 320 -18.20 -9.94 -23.60
CA ILE A 320 -18.11 -9.50 -22.20
C ILE A 320 -19.51 -9.52 -21.56
N LEU A 321 -20.51 -9.05 -22.30
CA LEU A 321 -21.92 -9.08 -21.90
C LEU A 321 -22.77 -9.54 -23.09
N ARG A 322 -23.85 -10.27 -22.80
CA ARG A 322 -24.84 -10.67 -23.80
C ARG A 322 -26.21 -10.05 -23.48
N ASP A 323 -26.90 -9.63 -24.51
CA ASP A 323 -28.28 -9.13 -24.42
C ASP A 323 -29.20 -10.18 -23.77
N GLY A 324 -30.02 -9.77 -22.82
CA GLY A 324 -30.93 -10.63 -22.07
C GLY A 324 -30.32 -11.40 -20.91
N GLU A 325 -28.99 -11.41 -20.73
CA GLU A 325 -28.35 -12.05 -19.58
C GLU A 325 -28.65 -11.31 -18.28
N SER A 326 -28.69 -12.07 -17.17
CA SER A 326 -28.80 -11.52 -15.81
C SER A 326 -27.40 -11.25 -15.27
N GLY A 327 -27.20 -10.11 -14.58
CA GLY A 327 -25.96 -9.78 -13.92
C GLY A 327 -25.92 -8.33 -13.49
N ARG A 328 -25.35 -8.06 -12.31
CA ARG A 328 -25.35 -6.72 -11.70
C ARG A 328 -23.98 -6.00 -11.82
N SER A 329 -22.88 -6.74 -12.06
CA SER A 329 -21.54 -6.14 -12.20
C SER A 329 -21.54 -5.10 -13.30
N PHE A 330 -20.78 -4.03 -13.08
CA PHE A 330 -20.44 -3.03 -14.08
C PHE A 330 -18.93 -3.05 -14.34
N PHE A 331 -18.53 -2.50 -15.47
CA PHE A 331 -17.18 -2.61 -15.98
C PHE A 331 -16.64 -1.25 -16.38
N ILE A 332 -15.37 -1.02 -16.08
CA ILE A 332 -14.62 0.15 -16.53
C ILE A 332 -13.49 -0.36 -17.42
N LEU A 333 -13.34 0.22 -18.62
CA LEU A 333 -12.26 -0.12 -19.51
C LEU A 333 -10.94 0.47 -18.99
N ALA A 334 -10.02 -0.38 -18.54
CA ALA A 334 -8.67 0.05 -18.23
C ALA A 334 -7.87 0.28 -19.51
N GLN A 335 -8.03 -0.61 -20.50
CA GLN A 335 -7.34 -0.54 -21.81
C GLN A 335 -8.15 -1.24 -22.87
N GLY A 336 -7.94 -0.88 -24.15
CA GLY A 336 -8.60 -1.48 -25.29
C GLY A 336 -9.88 -0.76 -25.70
N THR A 337 -10.64 -1.42 -26.59
CA THR A 337 -11.88 -0.90 -27.19
C THR A 337 -12.94 -2.00 -27.20
N VAL A 338 -14.18 -1.66 -26.87
CA VAL A 338 -15.30 -2.59 -27.00
C VAL A 338 -16.39 -2.03 -27.91
N ARG A 339 -17.11 -2.94 -28.58
CA ARG A 339 -18.29 -2.67 -29.40
C ARG A 339 -19.53 -2.95 -28.55
N VAL A 340 -20.40 -1.95 -28.43
CA VAL A 340 -21.76 -2.11 -27.87
C VAL A 340 -22.72 -2.34 -29.03
N MET A 341 -23.42 -3.45 -29.02
CA MET A 341 -24.29 -3.89 -30.12
C MET A 341 -25.69 -4.19 -29.61
N LYS A 342 -26.68 -3.97 -30.45
CA LYS A 342 -28.07 -4.36 -30.23
C LYS A 342 -28.62 -4.96 -31.52
N GLU A 343 -29.17 -6.18 -31.44
CA GLU A 343 -29.73 -6.88 -32.63
C GLU A 343 -28.76 -6.90 -33.82
N GLY A 344 -27.48 -7.14 -33.55
CA GLY A 344 -26.41 -7.18 -34.57
C GLY A 344 -25.95 -5.80 -35.10
N ARG A 345 -26.55 -4.69 -34.66
CA ARG A 345 -26.20 -3.34 -35.08
C ARG A 345 -25.24 -2.68 -34.06
N LEU A 346 -24.19 -2.03 -34.57
CA LEU A 346 -23.26 -1.27 -33.73
C LEU A 346 -23.93 0.01 -33.22
N LEU A 347 -24.07 0.13 -31.91
CA LEU A 347 -24.59 1.32 -31.26
C LEU A 347 -23.48 2.30 -30.88
N SER A 348 -22.37 1.79 -30.33
CA SER A 348 -21.28 2.63 -29.83
C SER A 348 -19.96 1.86 -29.75
N LEU A 349 -18.86 2.62 -29.78
CA LEU A 349 -17.52 2.16 -29.44
C LEU A 349 -17.12 2.81 -28.12
N LEU A 350 -16.73 2.02 -27.12
CA LEU A 350 -16.21 2.49 -25.83
C LEU A 350 -14.70 2.23 -25.79
N ARG A 351 -13.97 3.12 -25.12
CA ARG A 351 -12.49 3.10 -25.04
C ARG A 351 -12.04 3.19 -23.59
N GLY A 352 -10.73 3.07 -23.36
CA GLY A 352 -10.14 3.22 -22.03
C GLY A 352 -10.67 4.45 -21.27
N GLY A 353 -11.14 4.24 -20.04
CA GLY A 353 -11.81 5.23 -19.20
C GLY A 353 -13.34 5.25 -19.30
N ASP A 354 -13.94 4.56 -20.29
CA ASP A 354 -15.39 4.42 -20.37
C ASP A 354 -15.90 3.28 -19.45
N CYS A 355 -17.13 3.45 -18.97
CA CYS A 355 -17.85 2.45 -18.16
C CYS A 355 -19.01 1.86 -18.96
N PHE A 356 -19.36 0.59 -18.70
CA PHE A 356 -20.56 -0.06 -19.28
C PHE A 356 -21.14 -1.10 -18.30
N GLY A 357 -22.37 -1.50 -18.54
CA GLY A 357 -23.10 -2.42 -17.66
C GLY A 357 -23.65 -1.76 -16.39
N GLU A 358 -23.45 -0.46 -16.21
CA GLU A 358 -23.89 0.35 -15.07
C GLU A 358 -25.40 0.41 -14.91
N MET A 359 -26.16 0.27 -16.00
CA MET A 359 -27.63 0.30 -15.96
C MET A 359 -28.21 -0.82 -15.08
N ALA A 360 -27.60 -2.00 -15.08
CA ALA A 360 -28.01 -3.10 -14.24
C ALA A 360 -27.69 -2.87 -12.74
N HIS A 361 -26.79 -1.95 -12.44
CA HIS A 361 -26.51 -1.51 -11.07
C HIS A 361 -27.42 -0.37 -10.62
N LEU A 362 -27.73 0.57 -11.52
CA LEU A 362 -28.50 1.77 -11.20
C LEU A 362 -30.01 1.56 -11.24
N LEU A 363 -30.49 0.51 -11.92
CA LEU A 363 -31.91 0.14 -12.04
C LEU A 363 -32.25 -0.99 -11.06
N GLU A 364 -33.49 -1.48 -11.11
CA GLU A 364 -34.03 -2.48 -10.18
C GLU A 364 -33.29 -3.84 -10.28
N ARG A 365 -33.40 -4.67 -9.21
CA ARG A 365 -32.65 -5.94 -9.05
C ARG A 365 -32.81 -6.97 -10.17
N ASP A 366 -33.92 -6.94 -10.92
CA ASP A 366 -34.25 -7.90 -11.99
C ASP A 366 -33.92 -7.36 -13.40
N PHE A 367 -33.11 -6.29 -13.52
CA PHE A 367 -32.77 -5.73 -14.81
C PHE A 367 -31.87 -6.66 -15.61
N LYS A 368 -32.30 -7.04 -16.82
CA LYS A 368 -31.52 -7.81 -17.78
C LYS A 368 -30.60 -6.91 -18.59
N ARG A 369 -29.46 -7.43 -19.03
CA ARG A 369 -28.56 -6.72 -19.95
C ARG A 369 -29.33 -6.31 -21.21
N GLY A 370 -29.19 -5.09 -21.63
CA GLY A 370 -29.94 -4.54 -22.76
C GLY A 370 -29.17 -4.57 -24.10
N THR A 371 -27.90 -4.97 -24.09
CA THR A 371 -27.01 -4.96 -25.25
C THR A 371 -25.92 -6.00 -25.13
N ASP A 372 -25.41 -6.45 -26.28
CA ASP A 372 -24.15 -7.19 -26.35
C ASP A 372 -22.97 -6.23 -26.21
N VAL A 373 -21.92 -6.66 -25.50
CA VAL A 373 -20.64 -5.96 -25.43
C VAL A 373 -19.53 -6.94 -25.82
N VAL A 374 -18.80 -6.62 -26.87
CA VAL A 374 -17.78 -7.49 -27.49
C VAL A 374 -16.45 -6.76 -27.56
N ALA A 375 -15.37 -7.42 -27.18
CA ALA A 375 -14.03 -6.87 -27.31
C ALA A 375 -13.67 -6.66 -28.80
N LYS A 376 -13.21 -5.46 -29.14
CA LYS A 376 -12.77 -5.14 -30.51
C LYS A 376 -11.28 -5.43 -30.72
N ASP A 377 -10.52 -5.38 -29.65
CA ASP A 377 -9.09 -5.66 -29.54
C ASP A 377 -8.82 -6.28 -28.16
N ASP A 378 -7.58 -6.69 -27.88
CA ASP A 378 -7.22 -7.19 -26.56
C ASP A 378 -7.50 -6.11 -25.50
N THR A 379 -8.39 -6.44 -24.59
CA THR A 379 -9.02 -5.48 -23.68
C THR A 379 -8.72 -5.84 -22.22
N VAL A 380 -8.45 -4.84 -21.38
CA VAL A 380 -8.33 -4.99 -19.93
C VAL A 380 -9.53 -4.30 -19.27
N LEU A 381 -10.26 -5.05 -18.46
CA LEU A 381 -11.47 -4.63 -17.75
C LEU A 381 -11.24 -4.57 -16.25
N ILE A 382 -11.88 -3.61 -15.63
CA ILE A 382 -12.06 -3.49 -14.18
C ILE A 382 -13.54 -3.83 -13.92
N GLU A 383 -13.78 -5.03 -13.41
CA GLU A 383 -15.12 -5.49 -13.02
C GLU A 383 -15.38 -5.15 -11.56
N ILE A 384 -16.52 -4.53 -11.28
CA ILE A 384 -16.95 -4.19 -9.92
C ILE A 384 -18.33 -4.80 -9.67
N ASN A 385 -18.39 -5.60 -8.59
CA ASN A 385 -19.66 -6.14 -8.11
C ASN A 385 -20.33 -5.11 -7.20
N PRO A 386 -21.60 -4.74 -7.44
CA PRO A 386 -22.36 -3.83 -6.56
C PRO A 386 -22.42 -4.27 -5.09
N ASP A 387 -22.50 -5.57 -4.83
CA ASP A 387 -22.56 -6.09 -3.46
C ASP A 387 -21.23 -5.83 -2.70
N ALA A 388 -20.10 -5.89 -3.41
CA ALA A 388 -18.81 -5.48 -2.84
C ALA A 388 -18.77 -3.96 -2.59
N LEU A 389 -19.36 -3.16 -3.50
CA LEU A 389 -19.43 -1.72 -3.36
C LEU A 389 -20.31 -1.27 -2.17
N GLU A 390 -21.31 -2.03 -1.79
CA GLU A 390 -22.13 -1.76 -0.58
C GLU A 390 -21.28 -1.76 0.70
N HIS A 391 -20.18 -2.51 0.73
CA HIS A 391 -19.23 -2.57 1.85
C HIS A 391 -18.12 -1.50 1.78
N ALA A 392 -18.11 -0.69 0.72
CA ALA A 392 -17.18 0.42 0.58
C ALA A 392 -17.49 1.57 1.55
N THR A 393 -16.47 2.40 1.82
CA THR A 393 -16.67 3.61 2.64
C THR A 393 -17.70 4.55 2.01
N PRO A 394 -18.43 5.36 2.81
CA PRO A 394 -19.36 6.35 2.28
C PRO A 394 -18.72 7.30 1.28
N GLY A 395 -17.45 7.68 1.47
CA GLY A 395 -16.69 8.52 0.53
C GLY A 395 -16.52 7.84 -0.82
N CYS A 396 -16.05 6.60 -0.84
CA CYS A 396 -15.86 5.82 -2.06
C CYS A 396 -17.19 5.63 -2.82
N ARG A 397 -18.26 5.27 -2.11
CA ARG A 397 -19.61 5.14 -2.72
C ARG A 397 -20.11 6.45 -3.32
N PHE A 398 -19.88 7.57 -2.64
CA PHE A 398 -20.23 8.90 -3.16
C PHE A 398 -19.49 9.20 -4.46
N GLN A 399 -18.18 8.92 -4.52
CA GLN A 399 -17.36 9.16 -5.71
C GLN A 399 -17.83 8.31 -6.91
N PHE A 400 -18.23 7.04 -6.68
CA PHE A 400 -18.85 6.24 -7.74
C PHE A 400 -20.15 6.87 -8.25
N SER A 401 -21.03 7.32 -7.36
CA SER A 401 -22.31 7.98 -7.74
C SER A 401 -22.06 9.25 -8.54
N ASP A 402 -21.11 10.09 -8.14
CA ASP A 402 -20.72 11.30 -8.86
C ASP A 402 -20.10 10.98 -10.24
N ALA A 403 -19.24 9.95 -10.32
CA ALA A 403 -18.64 9.52 -11.58
C ALA A 403 -19.70 9.00 -12.57
N PHE A 404 -20.67 8.20 -12.11
CA PHE A 404 -21.80 7.76 -12.92
C PHE A 404 -22.65 8.93 -13.42
N LEU A 405 -22.97 9.87 -12.54
CA LEU A 405 -23.78 11.04 -12.91
C LEU A 405 -23.08 11.84 -14.02
N ARG A 406 -21.79 12.14 -13.86
CA ARG A 406 -21.00 12.85 -14.88
C ARG A 406 -20.97 12.11 -16.21
N MET A 407 -20.79 10.78 -16.18
CA MET A 407 -20.78 9.96 -17.38
C MET A 407 -22.13 9.95 -18.07
N LEU A 408 -23.23 9.79 -17.33
CA LEU A 408 -24.58 9.77 -17.88
C LEU A 408 -24.97 11.12 -18.51
N VAL A 409 -24.64 12.24 -17.86
CA VAL A 409 -24.84 13.58 -18.41
C VAL A 409 -24.08 13.75 -19.72
N LYS A 410 -22.82 13.32 -19.78
CA LYS A 410 -22.03 13.38 -21.02
C LYS A 410 -22.64 12.54 -22.13
N ARG A 411 -23.09 11.31 -21.84
CA ARG A 411 -23.74 10.44 -22.83
C ARG A 411 -25.06 11.00 -23.34
N LEU A 412 -25.88 11.55 -22.44
CA LEU A 412 -27.14 12.19 -22.81
C LEU A 412 -26.90 13.40 -23.71
N SER A 413 -25.92 14.24 -23.41
CA SER A 413 -25.56 15.39 -24.25
C SER A 413 -25.15 14.95 -25.66
N VAL A 414 -24.31 13.92 -25.78
CA VAL A 414 -23.89 13.38 -27.10
C VAL A 414 -25.08 12.78 -27.84
N ALA A 415 -25.96 12.04 -27.16
CA ALA A 415 -27.16 11.45 -27.78
C ALA A 415 -28.12 12.54 -28.30
N ASN A 416 -28.35 13.60 -27.50
CA ASN A 416 -29.19 14.72 -27.92
C ASN A 416 -28.61 15.45 -29.15
N THR A 417 -27.31 15.67 -29.20
CA THR A 417 -26.65 16.28 -30.37
C THR A 417 -26.82 15.41 -31.61
N ARG A 418 -26.63 14.09 -31.51
CA ARG A 418 -26.84 13.16 -32.62
C ARG A 418 -28.30 13.16 -33.11
N LEU A 419 -29.24 13.15 -32.17
CA LEU A 419 -30.68 13.21 -32.51
C LEU A 419 -31.02 14.51 -33.23
N SER A 420 -30.50 15.65 -32.76
CA SER A 420 -30.70 16.95 -33.41
C SER A 420 -30.19 16.97 -34.84
N HIS A 421 -29.00 16.39 -35.09
CA HIS A 421 -28.47 16.28 -36.45
C HIS A 421 -29.34 15.38 -37.37
N LEU A 422 -29.80 14.22 -36.86
CA LEU A 422 -30.66 13.33 -37.61
C LEU A 422 -32.01 13.97 -37.99
N LEU A 423 -32.59 14.74 -37.04
CA LEU A 423 -33.83 15.50 -37.31
C LEU A 423 -33.63 16.63 -38.32
N ALA A 424 -32.46 17.31 -38.26
CA ALA A 424 -32.13 18.37 -39.22
C ALA A 424 -31.93 17.80 -40.64
N ASP A 425 -31.29 16.64 -40.79
CA ASP A 425 -31.09 15.96 -42.07
C ASP A 425 -32.43 15.47 -42.67
N GLN A 426 -33.38 15.03 -41.85
CA GLN A 426 -34.72 14.63 -42.31
C GLN A 426 -35.60 15.83 -42.74
N GLY A 427 -35.44 16.98 -42.10
CA GLY A 427 -36.18 18.23 -42.44
C GLY A 427 -35.68 18.93 -43.69
N GLN A 428 -34.55 18.50 -44.31
CA GLN A 428 -34.04 19.00 -45.58
C GLN A 428 -34.46 18.12 -46.78
N SER A 429 -35.18 17.04 -46.54
CA SER A 429 -35.63 16.07 -47.56
C SER A 429 -37.12 16.21 -47.89
N GLU A 430 -37.82 17.21 -47.33
CA GLU A 430 -39.13 17.70 -47.74
C GLU A 430 -38.96 19.08 -48.44
#